data_8c40035042e6734138a2cf3ad82d22e1
#
_entry.id   8c40035042e6734138a2cf3ad82d22e1
#
_cell.length_a   1.000
_cell.length_b   1.000
_cell.length_c   1.000
_cell.angle_alpha   90.00
_cell.angle_beta   90.00
_cell.angle_gamma   90.00
#
_symmetry.space_group_name_H-M   'P 1'
#
loop_
_entity.id
_entity.type
_entity.pdbx_description
1 polymer ?
#
loop_
_entity_poly.entity_id
_entity_poly.type
_entity_poly.pdbx_seq_one_letter_code
_entity_poly.pdbx_strand_id
1 'polypeptide(L)'
;MKKKLAAAFLSLSIILTLGAGSAFADSKMDKVIGGAIGTKYVSGGTSTNGFDCSGFTMYVFDKIGINLPHQSGSQYKMGKTVSRSDLRSGDLVFFNTSGRGISHVGIYVGDGRFAHASSSKGVTVSSLSDSYYVNRYVGAKRVMGSDAYQETTVDSQDNDDVQ
;
A
#
# COMPACT_ATOMS: atom_id res chain seq x y z
N MET A 1 60.07 35.27 18.93
CA MET A 1 58.58 35.39 19.10
C MET A 1 57.90 34.51 18.02
N LYS A 2 57.37 33.38 18.39
CA LYS A 2 56.73 32.44 17.45
C LYS A 2 55.23 32.69 17.46
N LYS A 3 54.70 33.22 16.36
CA LYS A 3 53.23 33.42 16.16
C LYS A 3 52.62 32.08 15.81
N LYS A 4 51.75 31.55 16.65
CA LYS A 4 50.92 30.36 16.37
C LYS A 4 49.69 30.78 15.57
N LEU A 5 49.60 30.32 14.31
CA LEU A 5 48.37 30.42 13.54
C LEU A 5 47.44 29.34 14.04
N ALA A 6 46.28 29.73 14.54
CA ALA A 6 45.18 28.83 14.81
C ALA A 6 44.37 28.66 13.53
N ALA A 7 44.37 27.47 12.97
CA ALA A 7 43.52 27.10 11.85
C ALA A 7 42.12 26.74 12.40
N ALA A 8 41.14 27.57 12.11
CA ALA A 8 39.73 27.28 12.40
C ALA A 8 39.20 26.31 11.35
N PHE A 9 38.96 25.08 11.74
CA PHE A 9 38.25 24.13 10.92
C PHE A 9 36.72 24.45 10.99
N LEU A 10 36.25 25.06 9.92
CA LEU A 10 34.81 25.25 9.71
C LEU A 10 34.23 23.92 9.24
N SER A 11 33.69 23.14 10.16
CA SER A 11 32.96 21.91 9.82
C SER A 11 31.61 22.30 9.19
N LEU A 12 31.55 22.21 7.86
CA LEU A 12 30.31 22.32 7.09
C LEU A 12 29.50 21.05 7.32
N SER A 13 28.59 21.09 8.29
CA SER A 13 27.59 20.04 8.47
C SER A 13 26.60 20.12 7.32
N ILE A 14 26.80 19.26 6.32
CA ILE A 14 25.79 19.02 5.29
C ILE A 14 24.65 18.26 5.98
N ILE A 15 23.58 18.97 6.32
CA ILE A 15 22.31 18.36 6.70
C ILE A 15 21.73 17.80 5.41
N LEU A 16 21.98 16.50 5.18
CA LEU A 16 21.29 15.74 4.16
C LEU A 16 19.85 15.58 4.65
N THR A 17 18.97 16.48 4.23
CA THR A 17 17.54 16.26 4.33
C THR A 17 17.22 15.09 3.40
N LEU A 18 17.23 13.88 3.94
CA LEU A 18 16.56 12.74 3.32
C LEU A 18 15.10 13.15 3.19
N GLY A 19 14.75 13.66 2.02
CA GLY A 19 13.37 13.80 1.63
C GLY A 19 12.76 12.42 1.83
N ALA A 20 11.69 12.35 2.62
CA ALA A 20 10.84 11.19 2.68
C ALA A 20 10.19 11.02 1.30
N GLY A 21 10.97 10.53 0.34
CA GLY A 21 10.48 9.94 -0.88
C GLY A 21 9.58 8.80 -0.45
N SER A 22 8.33 8.86 -0.86
CA SER A 22 7.32 7.87 -0.56
C SER A 22 7.88 6.47 -0.80
N ALA A 23 7.97 5.66 0.25
CA ALA A 23 8.42 4.27 0.27
C ALA A 23 7.52 3.32 -0.58
N PHE A 24 6.85 3.84 -1.59
CA PHE A 24 5.90 3.15 -2.47
C PHE A 24 6.50 2.62 -3.75
N ALA A 25 7.75 2.97 -4.08
CA ALA A 25 8.24 2.77 -5.45
C ALA A 25 8.89 1.41 -5.72
N ASP A 26 9.21 0.61 -4.70
CA ASP A 26 10.20 -0.45 -4.87
C ASP A 26 9.72 -1.88 -4.61
N SER A 27 8.63 -2.11 -3.86
CA SER A 27 8.13 -3.47 -3.66
C SER A 27 7.42 -4.02 -4.90
N LYS A 28 7.39 -5.34 -5.06
CA LYS A 28 6.66 -6.00 -6.15
C LYS A 28 5.18 -5.61 -6.15
N MET A 29 4.55 -5.53 -4.96
CA MET A 29 3.16 -5.12 -4.81
C MET A 29 2.95 -3.67 -5.27
N ASP A 30 3.84 -2.75 -4.89
CA ASP A 30 3.74 -1.34 -5.26
C ASP A 30 3.87 -1.12 -6.77
N LYS A 31 4.74 -1.89 -7.43
CA LYS A 31 4.85 -1.87 -8.90
C LYS A 31 3.57 -2.35 -9.58
N VAL A 32 2.93 -3.39 -9.05
CA VAL A 32 1.66 -3.90 -9.59
C VAL A 32 0.53 -2.88 -9.37
N ILE A 33 0.42 -2.32 -8.17
CA ILE A 33 -0.55 -1.26 -7.85
C ILE A 33 -0.31 -0.04 -8.74
N GLY A 34 0.93 0.44 -8.84
CA GLY A 34 1.31 1.59 -9.66
C GLY A 34 0.95 1.42 -11.13
N GLY A 35 1.18 0.22 -11.68
CA GLY A 35 0.80 -0.10 -13.06
C GLY A 35 -0.72 -0.18 -13.30
N ALA A 36 -1.51 -0.32 -12.25
CA ALA A 36 -2.98 -0.37 -12.34
C ALA A 36 -3.66 1.00 -12.08
N ILE A 37 -2.95 1.99 -11.53
CA ILE A 37 -3.48 3.33 -11.25
C ILE A 37 -4.08 3.93 -12.53
N GLY A 38 -5.26 4.53 -12.41
CA GLY A 38 -5.98 5.15 -13.52
C GLY A 38 -6.82 4.18 -14.35
N THR A 39 -6.74 2.87 -14.12
CA THR A 39 -7.64 1.91 -14.77
C THR A 39 -9.08 2.19 -14.36
N LYS A 40 -9.98 2.26 -15.35
CA LYS A 40 -11.39 2.58 -15.12
C LYS A 40 -12.08 1.55 -14.24
N TYR A 41 -13.12 1.99 -13.52
CA TYR A 41 -14.01 1.08 -12.82
C TYR A 41 -14.95 0.37 -13.82
N VAL A 42 -15.04 -0.95 -13.68
CA VAL A 42 -15.99 -1.79 -14.44
C VAL A 42 -16.58 -2.80 -13.46
N SER A 43 -17.89 -2.84 -13.34
CA SER A 43 -18.57 -3.83 -12.49
C SER A 43 -18.23 -5.24 -12.96
N GLY A 44 -17.78 -6.10 -12.03
CA GLY A 44 -17.30 -7.44 -12.34
C GLY A 44 -15.90 -7.49 -13.00
N GLY A 45 -15.23 -6.35 -13.16
CA GLY A 45 -13.92 -6.25 -13.80
C GLY A 45 -12.78 -6.81 -12.93
N THR A 46 -11.87 -7.55 -13.56
CA THR A 46 -10.74 -8.23 -12.90
C THR A 46 -9.41 -8.06 -13.63
N SER A 47 -9.34 -7.16 -14.60
CA SER A 47 -8.17 -6.98 -15.44
C SER A 47 -7.87 -5.49 -15.70
N THR A 48 -6.74 -5.22 -16.35
CA THR A 48 -6.35 -3.87 -16.77
C THR A 48 -7.30 -3.21 -17.79
N ASN A 49 -8.29 -3.95 -18.28
CA ASN A 49 -9.41 -3.38 -19.07
C ASN A 49 -10.48 -2.73 -18.20
N GLY A 50 -10.46 -2.95 -16.90
CA GLY A 50 -11.33 -2.41 -15.90
C GLY A 50 -11.40 -3.29 -14.65
N PHE A 51 -11.53 -2.67 -13.50
CA PHE A 51 -11.65 -3.34 -12.20
C PHE A 51 -12.90 -2.91 -11.46
N ASP A 52 -13.53 -3.84 -10.73
CA ASP A 52 -14.29 -3.48 -9.55
C ASP A 52 -13.38 -3.55 -8.29
N CYS A 53 -13.92 -3.24 -7.11
CA CYS A 53 -13.10 -3.13 -5.89
C CYS A 53 -12.41 -4.45 -5.53
N SER A 54 -13.13 -5.56 -5.50
CA SER A 54 -12.59 -6.89 -5.17
C SER A 54 -11.80 -7.51 -6.33
N GLY A 55 -12.11 -7.14 -7.57
CA GLY A 55 -11.33 -7.54 -8.75
C GLY A 55 -9.95 -6.89 -8.79
N PHE A 56 -9.84 -5.64 -8.37
CA PHE A 56 -8.55 -4.98 -8.23
C PHE A 56 -7.66 -5.66 -7.17
N THR A 57 -8.19 -5.90 -5.98
CA THR A 57 -7.43 -6.59 -4.93
C THR A 57 -7.05 -8.01 -5.36
N MET A 58 -7.99 -8.75 -5.97
CA MET A 58 -7.73 -10.07 -6.53
C MET A 58 -6.58 -10.05 -7.55
N TYR A 59 -6.58 -9.11 -8.48
CA TYR A 59 -5.52 -8.94 -9.49
C TYR A 59 -4.15 -8.68 -8.86
N VAL A 60 -4.06 -7.75 -7.89
CA VAL A 60 -2.80 -7.41 -7.24
C VAL A 60 -2.24 -8.60 -6.48
N PHE A 61 -3.08 -9.30 -5.72
CA PHE A 61 -2.66 -10.45 -4.92
C PHE A 61 -2.30 -11.66 -5.77
N ASP A 62 -2.98 -11.89 -6.89
CA ASP A 62 -2.61 -12.93 -7.87
C ASP A 62 -1.18 -12.73 -8.38
N LYS A 63 -0.76 -11.50 -8.66
CA LYS A 63 0.60 -11.17 -9.11
C LYS A 63 1.69 -11.47 -8.08
N ILE A 64 1.33 -11.58 -6.82
CA ILE A 64 2.24 -11.96 -5.74
C ILE A 64 1.97 -13.38 -5.20
N GLY A 65 1.19 -14.18 -5.93
CA GLY A 65 0.98 -15.60 -5.67
C GLY A 65 -0.09 -15.92 -4.63
N ILE A 66 -1.00 -14.98 -4.33
CA ILE A 66 -2.09 -15.16 -3.37
C ILE A 66 -3.44 -15.07 -4.07
N ASN A 67 -4.23 -16.13 -4.02
CA ASN A 67 -5.55 -16.16 -4.60
C ASN A 67 -6.60 -15.59 -3.65
N LEU A 68 -7.34 -14.59 -4.09
CA LEU A 68 -8.48 -14.01 -3.38
C LEU A 68 -9.79 -14.30 -4.13
N PRO A 69 -10.91 -14.52 -3.43
CA PRO A 69 -12.21 -14.62 -4.08
C PRO A 69 -12.66 -13.27 -4.63
N HIS A 70 -13.43 -13.28 -5.72
CA HIS A 70 -13.98 -12.08 -6.35
C HIS A 70 -15.24 -11.57 -5.65
N GLN A 71 -15.13 -11.25 -4.37
CA GLN A 71 -16.18 -10.62 -3.56
C GLN A 71 -15.57 -10.02 -2.28
N SER A 72 -15.85 -8.76 -1.97
CA SER A 72 -15.30 -8.07 -0.80
C SER A 72 -15.67 -8.74 0.53
N GLY A 73 -16.92 -9.16 0.69
CA GLY A 73 -17.37 -9.87 1.90
C GLY A 73 -16.69 -11.24 2.09
N SER A 74 -16.36 -11.94 1.00
CA SER A 74 -15.61 -13.19 1.06
C SER A 74 -14.13 -12.94 1.38
N GLN A 75 -13.52 -11.89 0.84
CA GLN A 75 -12.17 -11.48 1.20
C GLN A 75 -12.07 -11.09 2.68
N TYR A 76 -13.11 -10.47 3.25
CA TYR A 76 -13.16 -10.13 4.67
C TYR A 76 -13.12 -11.35 5.61
N LYS A 77 -13.47 -12.53 5.12
CA LYS A 77 -13.42 -13.78 5.88
C LYS A 77 -12.03 -14.45 5.85
N MET A 78 -11.10 -13.90 5.06
CA MET A 78 -9.76 -14.47 4.91
C MET A 78 -8.75 -13.85 5.87
N GLY A 79 -7.69 -14.58 6.14
CA GLY A 79 -6.55 -14.10 6.91
C GLY A 79 -6.86 -13.77 8.36
N LYS A 80 -6.00 -12.95 8.95
CA LYS A 80 -6.10 -12.51 10.34
C LYS A 80 -6.65 -11.11 10.44
N THR A 81 -7.49 -10.86 11.43
CA THR A 81 -7.96 -9.50 11.75
C THR A 81 -6.79 -8.63 12.21
N VAL A 82 -6.72 -7.42 11.67
CA VAL A 82 -5.72 -6.41 12.00
C VAL A 82 -6.43 -5.18 12.57
N SER A 83 -5.95 -4.69 13.72
CA SER A 83 -6.44 -3.42 14.26
C SER A 83 -5.97 -2.24 13.38
N ARG A 84 -6.73 -1.16 13.40
CA ARG A 84 -6.38 0.03 12.60
C ARG A 84 -5.00 0.61 12.97
N SER A 85 -4.58 0.49 14.23
CA SER A 85 -3.28 0.94 14.72
C SER A 85 -2.10 0.05 14.26
N ASP A 86 -2.38 -1.18 13.83
CA ASP A 86 -1.37 -2.16 13.43
C ASP A 86 -1.33 -2.39 11.92
N LEU A 87 -1.97 -1.54 11.14
CA LEU A 87 -2.00 -1.63 9.68
C LEU A 87 -0.59 -1.59 9.09
N ARG A 88 -0.35 -2.49 8.13
CA ARG A 88 0.88 -2.56 7.32
C ARG A 88 0.53 -2.57 5.84
N SER A 89 1.44 -2.05 5.02
CA SER A 89 1.29 -2.14 3.55
C SER A 89 0.96 -3.57 3.14
N GLY A 90 -0.06 -3.73 2.28
CA GLY A 90 -0.57 -5.03 1.86
C GLY A 90 -1.73 -5.57 2.70
N ASP A 91 -2.10 -4.96 3.81
CA ASP A 91 -3.33 -5.32 4.50
C ASP A 91 -4.56 -4.92 3.67
N LEU A 92 -5.56 -5.77 3.63
CA LEU A 92 -6.86 -5.44 3.05
C LEU A 92 -7.66 -4.57 4.03
N VAL A 93 -8.20 -3.47 3.55
CA VAL A 93 -9.07 -2.57 4.32
C VAL A 93 -10.47 -2.59 3.74
N PHE A 94 -11.48 -2.65 4.60
CA PHE A 94 -12.87 -2.91 4.23
C PHE A 94 -13.80 -1.81 4.71
N PHE A 95 -14.81 -1.55 3.88
CA PHE A 95 -15.75 -0.44 4.09
C PHE A 95 -17.18 -0.88 3.82
N ASN A 96 -18.11 -0.22 4.52
CA ASN A 96 -19.54 -0.26 4.24
C ASN A 96 -19.94 0.99 3.46
N THR A 97 -19.93 0.91 2.15
CA THR A 97 -20.29 2.01 1.24
C THR A 97 -21.72 1.92 0.72
N SER A 98 -22.38 0.77 0.93
CA SER A 98 -23.75 0.52 0.48
C SER A 98 -24.81 0.65 1.57
N GLY A 99 -24.39 0.89 2.82
CA GLY A 99 -25.25 0.90 4.00
C GLY A 99 -25.52 -0.50 4.59
N ARG A 100 -25.01 -1.58 3.99
CA ARG A 100 -25.19 -2.96 4.43
C ARG A 100 -23.87 -3.74 4.33
N GLY A 101 -23.36 -4.20 5.49
CA GLY A 101 -22.22 -5.11 5.57
C GLY A 101 -20.95 -4.58 4.84
N ILE A 102 -20.15 -5.50 4.36
CA ILE A 102 -18.94 -5.20 3.58
C ILE A 102 -19.32 -5.04 2.11
N SER A 103 -19.03 -3.88 1.55
CA SER A 103 -19.36 -3.56 0.15
C SER A 103 -18.20 -2.96 -0.64
N HIS A 104 -17.07 -2.65 0.02
CA HIS A 104 -15.88 -2.11 -0.62
C HIS A 104 -14.62 -2.61 0.06
N VAL A 105 -13.55 -2.74 -0.71
CA VAL A 105 -12.24 -3.19 -0.27
C VAL A 105 -11.14 -2.46 -1.00
N GLY A 106 -10.03 -2.23 -0.30
CA GLY A 106 -8.80 -1.71 -0.86
C GLY A 106 -7.58 -2.33 -0.21
N ILE A 107 -6.41 -1.94 -0.64
CA ILE A 107 -5.12 -2.40 -0.14
C ILE A 107 -4.45 -1.23 0.60
N TYR A 108 -4.16 -1.40 1.88
CA TYR A 108 -3.42 -0.40 2.64
C TYR A 108 -2.00 -0.27 2.07
N VAL A 109 -1.57 0.96 1.85
CA VAL A 109 -0.28 1.25 1.21
C VAL A 109 0.64 2.09 2.11
N GLY A 110 0.33 2.18 3.40
CA GLY A 110 1.10 2.96 4.37
C GLY A 110 0.59 4.40 4.51
N ASP A 111 1.06 5.09 5.53
CA ASP A 111 0.78 6.52 5.79
C ASP A 111 -0.71 6.89 5.82
N GLY A 112 -1.55 6.00 6.32
CA GLY A 112 -2.99 6.21 6.39
C GLY A 112 -3.70 6.19 5.04
N ARG A 113 -3.08 5.64 3.99
CA ARG A 113 -3.61 5.60 2.62
C ARG A 113 -3.88 4.18 2.14
N PHE A 114 -4.77 4.05 1.17
CA PHE A 114 -5.10 2.77 0.56
C PHE A 114 -5.37 2.92 -0.94
N ALA A 115 -4.94 1.93 -1.71
CA ALA A 115 -5.23 1.79 -3.14
C ALA A 115 -6.52 1.01 -3.33
N HIS A 116 -7.38 1.45 -4.22
CA HIS A 116 -8.67 0.81 -4.50
C HIS A 116 -9.22 1.19 -5.87
N ALA A 117 -10.15 0.40 -6.39
CA ALA A 117 -10.94 0.76 -7.56
C ALA A 117 -12.17 1.57 -7.11
N SER A 118 -12.10 2.88 -7.27
CA SER A 118 -13.21 3.80 -7.00
C SER A 118 -14.21 3.78 -8.15
N SER A 119 -15.50 3.70 -7.85
CA SER A 119 -16.56 3.74 -8.88
C SER A 119 -16.57 5.04 -9.69
N SER A 120 -16.07 6.14 -9.14
CA SER A 120 -16.03 7.45 -9.79
C SER A 120 -14.69 7.82 -10.40
N LYS A 121 -13.57 7.28 -9.88
CA LYS A 121 -12.20 7.68 -10.27
C LYS A 121 -11.39 6.53 -10.89
N GLY A 122 -11.91 5.31 -10.87
CA GLY A 122 -11.12 4.12 -11.19
C GLY A 122 -10.10 3.80 -10.11
N VAL A 123 -9.03 3.10 -10.47
CA VAL A 123 -7.98 2.75 -9.52
C VAL A 123 -7.22 4.00 -9.09
N THR A 124 -7.23 4.26 -7.80
CA THR A 124 -6.67 5.46 -7.17
C THR A 124 -6.20 5.16 -5.74
N VAL A 125 -5.50 6.12 -5.16
CA VAL A 125 -5.11 6.08 -3.73
C VAL A 125 -5.92 7.14 -2.98
N SER A 126 -6.54 6.73 -1.88
CA SER A 126 -7.33 7.60 -1.00
C SER A 126 -6.82 7.53 0.43
N SER A 127 -7.22 8.49 1.28
CA SER A 127 -6.89 8.50 2.70
C SER A 127 -7.96 7.79 3.53
N LEU A 128 -7.54 7.03 4.55
CA LEU A 128 -8.45 6.48 5.57
C LEU A 128 -9.11 7.56 6.43
N SER A 129 -8.55 8.77 6.44
CA SER A 129 -9.12 9.94 7.13
C SER A 129 -10.01 10.81 6.22
N ASP A 130 -10.15 10.48 4.95
CA ASP A 130 -11.11 11.12 4.06
C ASP A 130 -12.52 11.05 4.66
N SER A 131 -13.26 12.16 4.61
CA SER A 131 -14.59 12.28 5.21
C SER A 131 -15.59 11.23 4.72
N TYR A 132 -15.43 10.77 3.48
CA TYR A 132 -16.25 9.70 2.92
C TYR A 132 -15.91 8.33 3.54
N TYR A 133 -14.63 8.02 3.76
CA TYR A 133 -14.18 6.69 4.19
C TYR A 133 -14.10 6.51 5.71
N VAL A 134 -13.79 7.57 6.47
CA VAL A 134 -13.54 7.48 7.92
C VAL A 134 -14.72 6.88 8.67
N ASN A 135 -15.96 7.22 8.29
CA ASN A 135 -17.18 6.73 8.92
C ASN A 135 -17.72 5.41 8.29
N ARG A 136 -17.06 4.94 7.24
CA ARG A 136 -17.45 3.70 6.53
C ARG A 136 -16.47 2.56 6.74
N TYR A 137 -15.35 2.82 7.38
CA TYR A 137 -14.35 1.81 7.70
C TYR A 137 -14.95 0.74 8.63
N VAL A 138 -14.78 -0.53 8.26
CA VAL A 138 -15.28 -1.67 9.03
C VAL A 138 -14.15 -2.42 9.72
N GLY A 139 -13.05 -2.66 9.05
CA GLY A 139 -11.92 -3.41 9.58
C GLY A 139 -10.89 -3.74 8.54
N ALA A 140 -9.90 -4.52 8.94
CA ALA A 140 -8.81 -4.94 8.08
C ALA A 140 -8.44 -6.42 8.26
N LYS A 141 -7.87 -7.00 7.22
CA LYS A 141 -7.40 -8.39 7.20
C LYS A 141 -5.98 -8.46 6.61
N ARG A 142 -5.14 -9.28 7.24
CA ARG A 142 -3.82 -9.64 6.73
C ARG A 142 -3.87 -11.05 6.17
N VAL A 143 -3.75 -11.15 4.85
CA VAL A 143 -3.76 -12.43 4.13
C VAL A 143 -2.36 -12.92 3.76
N MET A 144 -1.36 -12.02 3.80
CA MET A 144 0.04 -12.39 3.61
C MET A 144 0.64 -12.97 4.89
N GLY A 145 1.36 -14.09 4.76
CA GLY A 145 2.26 -14.59 5.79
C GLY A 145 3.51 -13.71 5.92
N SER A 146 4.28 -13.88 7.01
CA SER A 146 5.51 -13.12 7.25
C SER A 146 6.51 -13.21 6.11
N ASP A 147 6.70 -14.39 5.55
CA ASP A 147 7.68 -14.65 4.49
C ASP A 147 7.27 -14.00 3.16
N ALA A 148 6.00 -14.14 2.78
CA ALA A 148 5.44 -13.47 1.62
C ALA A 148 5.45 -11.93 1.78
N TYR A 149 5.28 -11.43 3.00
CA TYR A 149 5.38 -10.01 3.30
C TYR A 149 6.79 -9.48 3.04
N GLN A 150 7.83 -10.16 3.54
CA GLN A 150 9.23 -9.76 3.34
C GLN A 150 9.60 -9.73 1.85
N GLU A 151 9.19 -10.75 1.09
CA GLU A 151 9.52 -10.87 -0.32
C GLU A 151 8.79 -9.83 -1.21
N THR A 152 7.58 -9.44 -0.84
CA THR A 152 6.70 -8.65 -1.70
C THR A 152 6.56 -7.19 -1.33
N THR A 153 6.89 -6.81 -0.10
CA THR A 153 6.71 -5.45 0.44
C THR A 153 8.00 -4.77 0.87
N VAL A 154 9.09 -5.52 1.02
CA VAL A 154 10.42 -4.99 1.36
C VAL A 154 11.33 -5.12 0.14
N ASP A 155 12.00 -4.05 -0.21
CA ASP A 155 12.97 -4.06 -1.31
C ASP A 155 14.20 -4.88 -0.95
N SER A 156 14.65 -5.70 -1.89
CA SER A 156 15.89 -6.48 -1.80
C SER A 156 17.10 -5.59 -2.09
N GLN A 157 17.36 -4.58 -1.27
CA GLN A 157 18.50 -3.69 -1.40
C GLN A 157 19.78 -4.19 -0.74
N ASP A 158 19.95 -5.50 -0.48
CA ASP A 158 21.16 -5.99 0.15
C ASP A 158 21.83 -7.17 -0.61
N ASN A 159 22.12 -7.01 -1.89
CA ASN A 159 22.95 -8.01 -2.59
C ASN A 159 23.99 -7.45 -3.56
N ASP A 160 24.51 -6.26 -3.33
CA ASP A 160 25.61 -5.73 -4.16
C ASP A 160 26.91 -5.39 -3.40
N ASP A 161 27.19 -6.05 -2.27
CA ASP A 161 28.48 -5.93 -1.63
C ASP A 161 29.07 -7.29 -1.24
N VAL A 162 29.35 -8.15 -2.23
CA VAL A 162 30.37 -9.21 -2.10
C VAL A 162 31.07 -9.40 -3.42
N GLN A 163 32.10 -8.61 -3.68
CA GLN A 163 33.33 -9.02 -4.35
C GLN A 163 34.49 -8.18 -3.88
#